data_66926af790b8279a5a143e604baa9adf
#
_entry.id   66926af790b8279a5a143e604baa9adf
#
_cell.length_a   1.000
_cell.length_b   1.000
_cell.length_c   1.000
_cell.angle_alpha   90.00
_cell.angle_beta   90.00
_cell.angle_gamma   90.00
#
_symmetry.space_group_name_H-M   'P 1'
#
loop_
_entity.id
_entity.type
_entity.pdbx_description
1 polymer ?
#
loop_
_entity_poly.entity_id
_entity_poly.type
_entity_poly.pdbx_seq_one_letter_code
_entity_poly.pdbx_strand_id
1 'polypeptide(L)'
;FFFMEINSRLQVEHPVTEMVTGFDLVQWQIDIAAGKSLPVRQIDVLQHGHALEVRLYAEDPERNFMPCSGIIERMHLPVTGPQLRLDAGFREGGRVSVHYDPMLAKLIVHAGSRATALQAMQEALAQCQIFGLANNIGFLEKLIAHPVVRDGGIDTGYLDRHLDTMLLDHEALPSCHRLAAAYFSLKQAQRSLPSGPGSDPWAEVDFWRGSGSGAFRLDLGQDGAFDTHRISLIDDKLSVRWQDARLQATVLDGDADSLFLEHAGSHSRLHAFLYKNQVVI
;
A
#
# COMPACT_ATOMS: atom_id res chain seq x y z
N PHE A 1 -36.25 -12.29 -6.67
CA PHE A 1 -35.56 -12.49 -5.39
C PHE A 1 -35.60 -13.99 -5.10
N PHE A 2 -34.41 -14.61 -4.95
CA PHE A 2 -34.30 -16.04 -4.74
C PHE A 2 -33.51 -16.32 -3.47
N PHE A 3 -34.00 -17.27 -2.65
CA PHE A 3 -33.23 -17.79 -1.53
C PHE A 3 -32.12 -18.72 -2.08
N MET A 4 -30.90 -18.51 -1.67
CA MET A 4 -29.76 -19.34 -2.06
C MET A 4 -29.27 -20.18 -0.87
N GLU A 5 -28.85 -19.50 0.20
CA GLU A 5 -28.32 -20.14 1.41
C GLU A 5 -28.41 -19.23 2.62
N ILE A 6 -28.22 -19.77 3.81
CA ILE A 6 -27.99 -19.03 5.05
C ILE A 6 -26.65 -19.47 5.61
N ASN A 7 -25.77 -18.50 5.83
CA ASN A 7 -24.54 -18.70 6.58
C ASN A 7 -24.83 -18.54 8.07
N SER A 8 -25.02 -19.64 8.78
CA SER A 8 -25.36 -19.66 10.22
C SER A 8 -24.13 -19.43 11.11
N ARG A 9 -23.34 -18.42 10.80
CA ARG A 9 -22.13 -18.00 11.51
C ARG A 9 -21.93 -16.50 11.41
N LEU A 10 -21.06 -15.94 12.24
CA LEU A 10 -20.61 -14.58 12.04
C LEU A 10 -19.90 -14.46 10.68
N GLN A 11 -20.28 -13.46 9.90
CA GLN A 11 -19.65 -13.20 8.60
C GLN A 11 -18.44 -12.26 8.75
N VAL A 12 -17.48 -12.37 7.84
CA VAL A 12 -16.29 -11.50 7.85
C VAL A 12 -16.72 -10.04 7.72
N GLU A 13 -17.72 -9.76 6.89
CA GLU A 13 -18.27 -8.45 6.56
C GLU A 13 -19.30 -7.87 7.55
N HIS A 14 -19.50 -8.50 8.73
CA HIS A 14 -20.40 -7.94 9.77
C HIS A 14 -20.10 -6.47 10.13
N PRO A 15 -18.85 -5.98 10.06
CA PRO A 15 -18.54 -4.58 10.38
C PRO A 15 -19.28 -3.57 9.49
N VAL A 16 -19.62 -3.91 8.26
CA VAL A 16 -20.42 -3.04 7.39
C VAL A 16 -21.78 -2.77 8.02
N THR A 17 -22.46 -3.82 8.50
CA THR A 17 -23.73 -3.67 9.21
C THR A 17 -23.56 -2.88 10.51
N GLU A 18 -22.53 -3.17 11.28
CA GLU A 18 -22.24 -2.47 12.54
C GLU A 18 -22.01 -0.98 12.31
N MET A 19 -21.25 -0.61 11.29
CA MET A 19 -20.95 0.80 10.98
C MET A 19 -22.18 1.61 10.53
N VAL A 20 -23.12 0.99 9.80
CA VAL A 20 -24.32 1.69 9.33
C VAL A 20 -25.47 1.69 10.32
N THR A 21 -25.47 0.77 11.31
CA THR A 21 -26.53 0.66 12.32
C THR A 21 -26.14 1.15 13.70
N GLY A 22 -24.82 1.21 13.98
CA GLY A 22 -24.28 1.52 15.31
C GLY A 22 -24.38 0.38 16.31
N PHE A 23 -24.70 -0.85 15.87
CA PHE A 23 -24.82 -2.02 16.74
C PHE A 23 -23.52 -2.82 16.79
N ASP A 24 -23.30 -3.55 17.89
CA ASP A 24 -22.23 -4.54 18.04
C ASP A 24 -22.85 -5.95 17.95
N LEU A 25 -22.72 -6.57 16.78
CA LEU A 25 -23.31 -7.89 16.52
C LEU A 25 -22.58 -9.00 17.27
N VAL A 26 -21.29 -8.85 17.52
CA VAL A 26 -20.51 -9.82 18.31
C VAL A 26 -20.94 -9.78 19.76
N GLN A 27 -21.11 -8.60 20.34
CA GLN A 27 -21.63 -8.43 21.70
C GLN A 27 -23.02 -9.03 21.82
N TRP A 28 -23.90 -8.84 20.84
CA TRP A 28 -25.23 -9.41 20.84
C TRP A 28 -25.22 -10.95 20.84
N GLN A 29 -24.34 -11.55 20.05
CA GLN A 29 -24.20 -13.01 20.05
C GLN A 29 -23.79 -13.54 21.43
N ILE A 30 -22.86 -12.87 22.10
CA ILE A 30 -22.43 -13.22 23.46
C ILE A 30 -23.58 -13.04 24.45
N ASP A 31 -24.30 -11.94 24.38
CA ASP A 31 -25.42 -11.63 25.25
C ASP A 31 -26.59 -12.64 25.10
N ILE A 32 -26.92 -12.99 23.86
CA ILE A 32 -27.95 -14.00 23.57
C ILE A 32 -27.49 -15.37 24.07
N ALA A 33 -26.22 -15.75 23.89
CA ALA A 33 -25.70 -17.00 24.41
C ALA A 33 -25.74 -17.05 25.96
N ALA A 34 -25.63 -15.86 26.61
CA ALA A 34 -25.83 -15.72 28.06
C ALA A 34 -27.30 -15.67 28.51
N GLY A 35 -28.26 -15.86 27.59
CA GLY A 35 -29.69 -15.90 27.88
C GLY A 35 -30.38 -14.54 27.88
N LYS A 36 -29.73 -13.47 27.42
CA LYS A 36 -30.37 -12.16 27.27
C LYS A 36 -31.25 -12.09 26.02
N SER A 37 -32.24 -11.24 26.03
CA SER A 37 -33.08 -10.94 24.88
C SER A 37 -32.31 -10.01 23.92
N LEU A 38 -32.71 -9.99 22.63
CA LEU A 38 -32.28 -8.97 21.69
C LEU A 38 -32.56 -7.57 22.23
N PRO A 39 -31.61 -6.64 22.23
CA PRO A 39 -31.75 -5.31 22.85
C PRO A 39 -32.61 -4.34 22.02
N VAL A 40 -32.90 -4.67 20.75
CA VAL A 40 -33.65 -3.82 19.82
C VAL A 40 -34.74 -4.57 19.12
N ARG A 41 -35.79 -3.88 18.72
CA ARG A 41 -36.86 -4.41 17.86
C ARG A 41 -36.53 -4.08 16.40
N GLN A 42 -37.05 -4.83 15.45
CA GLN A 42 -36.81 -4.60 14.03
C GLN A 42 -37.11 -3.16 13.57
N ILE A 43 -38.18 -2.56 14.15
CA ILE A 43 -38.57 -1.19 13.79
C ILE A 43 -37.60 -0.12 14.27
N ASP A 44 -36.76 -0.42 15.24
CA ASP A 44 -35.77 0.49 15.82
C ASP A 44 -34.42 0.41 15.07
N VAL A 45 -34.30 -0.52 14.10
CA VAL A 45 -33.08 -0.67 13.27
C VAL A 45 -33.12 0.37 12.15
N LEU A 46 -32.24 1.36 12.26
CA LEU A 46 -32.07 2.41 11.27
C LEU A 46 -30.70 2.28 10.60
N GLN A 47 -30.65 2.56 9.31
CA GLN A 47 -29.41 2.60 8.54
C GLN A 47 -29.01 4.05 8.34
N HIS A 48 -27.75 4.37 8.69
CA HIS A 48 -27.17 5.69 8.53
C HIS A 48 -25.94 5.63 7.63
N GLY A 49 -25.90 6.50 6.60
CA GLY A 49 -24.76 6.60 5.71
C GLY A 49 -24.52 5.36 4.86
N HIS A 50 -23.26 5.14 4.53
CA HIS A 50 -22.78 4.05 3.69
C HIS A 50 -21.45 3.52 4.22
N ALA A 51 -21.32 2.21 4.37
CA ALA A 51 -20.05 1.57 4.75
C ALA A 51 -19.54 0.69 3.62
N LEU A 52 -18.23 0.58 3.55
CA LEU A 52 -17.50 -0.24 2.59
C LEU A 52 -16.41 -0.99 3.32
N GLU A 53 -16.29 -2.29 3.07
CA GLU A 53 -15.22 -3.13 3.60
C GLU A 53 -14.39 -3.72 2.47
N VAL A 54 -13.07 -3.76 2.66
CA VAL A 54 -12.13 -4.54 1.86
C VAL A 54 -11.33 -5.46 2.76
N ARG A 55 -10.94 -6.62 2.21
CA ARG A 55 -10.09 -7.59 2.88
C ARG A 55 -8.70 -7.52 2.30
N LEU A 56 -7.71 -7.24 3.15
CA LEU A 56 -6.31 -7.26 2.76
C LEU A 56 -5.78 -8.68 2.89
N TYR A 57 -5.35 -9.26 1.78
CA TYR A 57 -4.88 -10.63 1.69
C TYR A 57 -3.40 -10.69 1.29
N ALA A 58 -2.70 -11.68 1.84
CA ALA A 58 -1.40 -12.11 1.35
C ALA A 58 -1.58 -13.02 0.12
N GLU A 59 -1.94 -12.41 -1.01
CA GLU A 59 -2.22 -13.07 -2.28
C GLU A 59 -1.54 -12.32 -3.41
N ASP A 60 -1.16 -13.03 -4.46
CA ASP A 60 -0.55 -12.46 -5.65
C ASP A 60 -1.61 -12.31 -6.76
N PRO A 61 -2.11 -11.09 -7.01
CA PRO A 61 -3.12 -10.86 -8.06
C PRO A 61 -2.64 -11.23 -9.47
N GLU A 62 -1.33 -11.09 -9.74
CA GLU A 62 -0.75 -11.42 -11.05
C GLU A 62 -0.66 -12.94 -11.28
N ARG A 63 -0.73 -13.73 -10.21
CA ARG A 63 -0.77 -15.18 -10.23
C ARG A 63 -2.12 -15.75 -9.84
N ASN A 64 -3.18 -15.12 -10.35
CA ASN A 64 -4.55 -15.56 -10.11
C ASN A 64 -4.89 -15.66 -8.61
N PHE A 65 -4.47 -14.63 -7.83
CA PHE A 65 -4.66 -14.56 -6.38
C PHE A 65 -4.11 -15.77 -5.61
N MET A 66 -2.99 -16.30 -6.07
CA MET A 66 -2.32 -17.40 -5.36
C MET A 66 -1.90 -16.93 -3.96
N PRO A 67 -2.30 -17.65 -2.90
CA PRO A 67 -1.89 -17.33 -1.53
C PRO A 67 -0.36 -17.32 -1.37
N CYS A 68 0.13 -16.29 -0.70
CA CYS A 68 1.55 -16.12 -0.41
C CYS A 68 1.83 -16.35 1.08
N SER A 69 2.95 -16.99 1.37
CA SER A 69 3.45 -17.16 2.73
C SER A 69 4.79 -16.49 2.90
N GLY A 70 5.07 -15.99 4.09
CA GLY A 70 6.33 -15.29 4.36
C GLY A 70 6.29 -14.51 5.65
N ILE A 71 7.28 -13.66 5.84
CA ILE A 71 7.36 -12.73 6.97
C ILE A 71 6.89 -11.36 6.48
N ILE A 72 6.05 -10.72 7.28
CA ILE A 72 5.69 -9.32 7.08
C ILE A 72 6.86 -8.47 7.56
N GLU A 73 7.67 -7.99 6.63
CA GLU A 73 8.90 -7.25 6.96
C GLU A 73 8.60 -5.83 7.42
N ARG A 74 7.56 -5.22 6.86
CA ARG A 74 7.02 -3.94 7.28
C ARG A 74 5.50 -3.92 7.13
N MET A 75 4.83 -3.33 8.11
CA MET A 75 3.38 -3.16 8.09
C MET A 75 3.02 -1.79 8.65
N HIS A 76 2.58 -0.91 7.78
CA HIS A 76 1.98 0.37 8.15
C HIS A 76 0.53 0.37 7.68
N LEU A 77 -0.38 0.67 8.59
CA LEU A 77 -1.82 0.73 8.33
C LEU A 77 -2.37 2.08 8.79
N PRO A 78 -3.44 2.58 8.19
CA PRO A 78 -3.98 3.88 8.53
C PRO A 78 -4.46 3.95 9.99
N VAL A 79 -4.42 5.15 10.55
CA VAL A 79 -4.88 5.39 11.92
C VAL A 79 -6.40 5.28 11.98
N THR A 80 -6.88 4.46 12.89
CA THR A 80 -8.32 4.23 13.11
C THR A 80 -9.01 5.44 13.73
N GLY A 81 -10.30 5.57 13.46
CA GLY A 81 -11.13 6.66 13.96
C GLY A 81 -12.63 6.34 13.79
N PRO A 82 -13.52 7.29 14.08
CA PRO A 82 -14.97 7.04 14.00
C PRO A 82 -15.46 6.62 12.61
N GLN A 83 -14.72 7.00 11.56
CA GLN A 83 -15.08 6.71 10.16
C GLN A 83 -14.21 5.62 9.52
N LEU A 84 -13.18 5.16 10.23
CA LEU A 84 -12.25 4.16 9.75
C LEU A 84 -11.98 3.13 10.84
N ARG A 85 -12.43 1.90 10.61
CA ARG A 85 -12.15 0.74 11.44
C ARG A 85 -11.16 -0.17 10.74
N LEU A 86 -10.27 -0.75 11.53
CA LEU A 86 -9.28 -1.72 11.09
C LEU A 86 -9.31 -2.92 12.04
N ASP A 87 -9.57 -4.09 11.49
CA ASP A 87 -9.48 -5.37 12.20
C ASP A 87 -8.30 -6.15 11.63
N ALA A 88 -7.14 -6.13 12.30
CA ALA A 88 -5.92 -6.78 11.85
C ALA A 88 -5.59 -8.02 12.68
N GLY A 89 -5.26 -9.12 12.01
CA GLY A 89 -4.82 -10.37 12.63
C GLY A 89 -3.29 -10.51 12.69
N PHE A 90 -2.57 -9.68 11.97
CA PHE A 90 -1.11 -9.72 11.84
C PHE A 90 -0.48 -8.39 12.25
N ARG A 91 0.83 -8.43 12.43
CA ARG A 91 1.67 -7.27 12.75
C ARG A 91 3.02 -7.40 12.05
N GLU A 92 3.75 -6.32 12.00
CA GLU A 92 5.15 -6.31 11.53
C GLU A 92 5.98 -7.38 12.25
N GLY A 93 6.83 -8.10 11.52
CA GLY A 93 7.57 -9.25 11.99
C GLY A 93 6.76 -10.56 12.07
N GLY A 94 5.44 -10.48 11.87
CA GLY A 94 4.55 -11.65 11.87
C GLY A 94 4.78 -12.55 10.66
N ARG A 95 4.50 -13.86 10.83
CA ARG A 95 4.63 -14.85 9.75
C ARG A 95 3.26 -15.29 9.25
N VAL A 96 3.02 -15.12 7.96
CA VAL A 96 1.87 -15.70 7.25
C VAL A 96 2.22 -17.14 6.88
N SER A 97 1.41 -18.08 7.31
CA SER A 97 1.64 -19.50 7.07
C SER A 97 0.73 -20.03 5.94
N VAL A 98 1.12 -21.15 5.34
CA VAL A 98 0.32 -21.86 4.32
C VAL A 98 -0.85 -22.66 4.91
N HIS A 99 -0.96 -22.73 6.25
CA HIS A 99 -1.93 -23.59 6.94
C HIS A 99 -3.23 -22.88 7.32
N TYR A 100 -3.26 -21.56 7.21
CA TYR A 100 -4.40 -20.73 7.59
C TYR A 100 -4.77 -19.79 6.45
N ASP A 101 -5.95 -19.18 6.57
CA ASP A 101 -6.41 -18.15 5.66
C ASP A 101 -5.38 -17.00 5.58
N PRO A 102 -4.97 -16.57 4.36
CA PRO A 102 -3.97 -15.53 4.19
C PRO A 102 -4.50 -14.11 4.43
N MET A 103 -5.68 -13.94 5.01
CA MET A 103 -6.25 -12.63 5.32
C MET A 103 -5.44 -11.92 6.41
N LEU A 104 -4.84 -10.78 6.05
CA LEU A 104 -4.00 -9.97 6.94
C LEU A 104 -4.81 -9.04 7.81
N ALA A 105 -5.80 -8.37 7.21
CA ALA A 105 -6.65 -7.40 7.88
C ALA A 105 -7.94 -7.14 7.10
N LYS A 106 -8.89 -6.49 7.76
CA LYS A 106 -10.06 -5.87 7.14
C LYS A 106 -9.99 -4.37 7.36
N LEU A 107 -10.24 -3.61 6.31
CA LEU A 107 -10.32 -2.17 6.33
C LEU A 107 -11.77 -1.78 6.04
N ILE A 108 -12.40 -1.06 6.95
CA ILE A 108 -13.79 -0.68 6.88
C ILE A 108 -13.91 0.84 7.01
N VAL A 109 -14.60 1.47 6.07
CA VAL A 109 -14.89 2.91 6.11
C VAL A 109 -16.38 3.16 6.20
N HIS A 110 -16.76 4.27 6.82
CA HIS A 110 -18.14 4.75 6.91
C HIS A 110 -18.18 6.24 6.55
N ALA A 111 -19.15 6.62 5.72
CA ALA A 111 -19.35 8.01 5.32
C ALA A 111 -20.85 8.29 5.05
N GLY A 112 -21.20 9.55 4.82
CA GLY A 112 -22.58 9.96 4.60
C GLY A 112 -23.20 9.45 3.28
N SER A 113 -22.37 9.06 2.29
CA SER A 113 -22.80 8.54 1.01
C SER A 113 -21.84 7.49 0.45
N ARG A 114 -22.29 6.72 -0.56
CA ARG A 114 -21.44 5.75 -1.25
C ARG A 114 -20.22 6.43 -1.89
N ALA A 115 -20.40 7.58 -2.54
CA ALA A 115 -19.30 8.28 -3.20
C ALA A 115 -18.21 8.72 -2.21
N THR A 116 -18.62 9.27 -1.07
CA THR A 116 -17.68 9.67 -0.01
C THR A 116 -17.04 8.47 0.69
N ALA A 117 -17.75 7.33 0.82
CA ALA A 117 -17.17 6.10 1.36
C ALA A 117 -16.10 5.51 0.41
N LEU A 118 -16.35 5.51 -0.91
CA LEU A 118 -15.36 5.08 -1.91
C LEU A 118 -14.11 5.96 -1.88
N GLN A 119 -14.26 7.28 -1.77
CA GLN A 119 -13.14 8.21 -1.62
C GLN A 119 -12.35 7.92 -0.33
N ALA A 120 -13.02 7.77 0.80
CA ALA A 120 -12.39 7.44 2.07
C ALA A 120 -11.63 6.12 2.01
N MET A 121 -12.17 5.12 1.29
CA MET A 121 -11.49 3.84 1.07
C MET A 121 -10.23 3.99 0.22
N GLN A 122 -10.26 4.80 -0.85
CA GLN A 122 -9.07 5.10 -1.65
C GLN A 122 -7.98 5.75 -0.80
N GLU A 123 -8.34 6.76 0.00
CA GLU A 123 -7.40 7.45 0.89
C GLU A 123 -6.82 6.51 1.97
N ALA A 124 -7.63 5.58 2.47
CA ALA A 124 -7.19 4.59 3.44
C ALA A 124 -6.26 3.53 2.84
N LEU A 125 -6.58 3.01 1.64
CA LEU A 125 -5.73 2.05 0.92
C LEU A 125 -4.37 2.66 0.57
N ALA A 126 -4.33 3.92 0.10
CA ALA A 126 -3.09 4.64 -0.21
C ALA A 126 -2.14 4.80 1.01
N GLN A 127 -2.66 4.68 2.24
CA GLN A 127 -1.86 4.68 3.45
C GLN A 127 -1.39 3.28 3.88
N CYS A 128 -1.94 2.22 3.26
CA CYS A 128 -1.57 0.84 3.60
C CYS A 128 -0.23 0.47 2.96
N GLN A 129 0.72 0.04 3.77
CA GLN A 129 2.01 -0.45 3.32
C GLN A 129 2.30 -1.79 3.97
N ILE A 130 2.33 -2.85 3.17
CA ILE A 130 2.65 -4.20 3.63
C ILE A 130 3.72 -4.77 2.70
N PHE A 131 4.89 -5.05 3.25
CA PHE A 131 6.04 -5.55 2.49
C PHE A 131 6.58 -6.86 3.08
N GLY A 132 7.29 -7.62 2.24
CA GLY A 132 7.86 -8.92 2.56
C GLY A 132 7.14 -10.09 1.89
N LEU A 133 5.90 -9.86 1.41
CA LEU A 133 5.10 -10.83 0.67
C LEU A 133 4.17 -10.10 -0.32
N ALA A 134 3.73 -10.80 -1.36
CA ALA A 134 2.74 -10.26 -2.29
C ALA A 134 1.40 -10.06 -1.56
N ASN A 135 0.67 -9.00 -1.92
CA ASN A 135 -0.62 -8.67 -1.35
C ASN A 135 -1.53 -8.02 -2.40
N ASN A 136 -2.80 -7.91 -2.07
CA ASN A 136 -3.82 -7.42 -2.99
C ASN A 136 -4.12 -5.92 -2.89
N ILE A 137 -3.32 -5.12 -2.17
CA ILE A 137 -3.58 -3.68 -1.96
C ILE A 137 -3.66 -2.93 -3.29
N GLY A 138 -2.65 -3.04 -4.15
CA GLY A 138 -2.64 -2.35 -5.45
C GLY A 138 -3.81 -2.77 -6.36
N PHE A 139 -4.23 -4.04 -6.32
CA PHE A 139 -5.43 -4.49 -7.01
C PHE A 139 -6.69 -3.82 -6.44
N LEU A 140 -6.83 -3.72 -5.11
CA LEU A 140 -7.97 -3.07 -4.46
C LEU A 140 -8.03 -1.58 -4.78
N GLU A 141 -6.91 -0.88 -4.84
CA GLU A 141 -6.84 0.53 -5.25
C GLU A 141 -7.39 0.72 -6.66
N LYS A 142 -6.95 -0.10 -7.62
CA LYS A 142 -7.45 -0.08 -9.00
C LYS A 142 -8.95 -0.40 -9.06
N LEU A 143 -9.39 -1.41 -8.31
CA LEU A 143 -10.79 -1.82 -8.25
C LEU A 143 -11.70 -0.71 -7.72
N ILE A 144 -11.34 -0.08 -6.60
CA ILE A 144 -12.13 1.01 -5.98
C ILE A 144 -12.16 2.26 -6.88
N ALA A 145 -11.08 2.52 -7.61
CA ALA A 145 -11.00 3.63 -8.55
C ALA A 145 -11.81 3.40 -9.84
N HIS A 146 -12.13 2.12 -10.16
CA HIS A 146 -12.74 1.75 -11.43
C HIS A 146 -14.14 2.37 -11.60
N PRO A 147 -14.45 2.99 -12.75
CA PRO A 147 -15.73 3.69 -12.98
C PRO A 147 -16.96 2.82 -12.70
N VAL A 148 -16.96 1.56 -13.14
CA VAL A 148 -18.08 0.63 -12.94
C VAL A 148 -18.34 0.36 -11.45
N VAL A 149 -17.29 0.28 -10.62
CA VAL A 149 -17.41 0.16 -9.17
C VAL A 149 -18.00 1.44 -8.57
N ARG A 150 -17.52 2.58 -9.03
CA ARG A 150 -18.02 3.89 -8.56
C ARG A 150 -19.49 4.09 -8.88
N ASP A 151 -19.92 3.66 -10.06
CA ASP A 151 -21.30 3.78 -10.54
C ASP A 151 -22.23 2.68 -9.97
N GLY A 152 -21.66 1.69 -9.25
CA GLY A 152 -22.44 0.59 -8.66
C GLY A 152 -22.90 -0.46 -9.65
N GLY A 153 -22.28 -0.53 -10.83
CA GLY A 153 -22.63 -1.45 -11.92
C GLY A 153 -21.97 -2.83 -11.85
N ILE A 154 -21.29 -3.16 -10.75
CA ILE A 154 -20.64 -4.47 -10.60
C ILE A 154 -21.64 -5.56 -10.17
N ASP A 155 -21.42 -6.75 -10.69
CA ASP A 155 -22.03 -8.01 -10.24
C ASP A 155 -20.94 -8.98 -9.76
N THR A 156 -21.35 -10.11 -9.18
CA THR A 156 -20.42 -11.13 -8.65
C THR A 156 -19.53 -11.78 -9.70
N GLY A 157 -19.88 -11.76 -10.96
CA GLY A 157 -19.09 -12.26 -12.09
C GLY A 157 -18.27 -11.17 -12.80
N TYR A 158 -18.30 -9.93 -12.29
CA TYR A 158 -17.62 -8.81 -12.96
C TYR A 158 -16.11 -9.04 -13.08
N LEU A 159 -15.48 -9.44 -11.99
CA LEU A 159 -14.03 -9.69 -11.96
C LEU A 159 -13.63 -10.83 -12.89
N ASP A 160 -14.40 -11.93 -12.94
CA ASP A 160 -14.10 -13.07 -13.82
C ASP A 160 -14.04 -12.66 -15.29
N ARG A 161 -14.81 -11.63 -15.68
CA ARG A 161 -14.87 -11.14 -17.06
C ARG A 161 -13.86 -10.04 -17.39
N HIS A 162 -13.33 -9.34 -16.39
CA HIS A 162 -12.53 -8.12 -16.57
C HIS A 162 -11.19 -8.12 -15.83
N LEU A 163 -10.85 -9.21 -15.15
CA LEU A 163 -9.63 -9.29 -14.33
C LEU A 163 -8.37 -8.98 -15.14
N ASP A 164 -8.24 -9.57 -16.32
CA ASP A 164 -7.08 -9.37 -17.19
C ASP A 164 -6.87 -7.89 -17.53
N THR A 165 -7.95 -7.17 -17.84
CA THR A 165 -7.86 -5.74 -18.17
C THR A 165 -7.50 -4.86 -16.96
N MET A 166 -7.82 -5.31 -15.75
CA MET A 166 -7.46 -4.61 -14.51
C MET A 166 -6.01 -4.87 -14.08
N LEU A 167 -5.46 -6.05 -14.41
CA LEU A 167 -4.10 -6.43 -14.03
C LEU A 167 -3.05 -5.99 -15.08
N LEU A 168 -3.43 -5.87 -16.35
CA LEU A 168 -2.52 -5.62 -17.49
C LEU A 168 -1.83 -4.26 -17.52
N ASP A 169 -2.14 -3.33 -16.62
CA ASP A 169 -1.38 -2.08 -16.49
C ASP A 169 -0.02 -2.33 -15.81
N HIS A 170 0.86 -3.04 -16.49
CA HIS A 170 2.31 -2.93 -16.28
C HIS A 170 2.77 -1.55 -16.79
N GLU A 171 2.34 -0.50 -16.14
CA GLU A 171 2.94 0.81 -16.41
C GLU A 171 4.44 0.71 -16.11
N ALA A 172 5.25 1.16 -17.07
CA ALA A 172 6.67 1.33 -16.84
C ALA A 172 6.86 2.13 -15.54
N LEU A 173 7.77 1.68 -14.68
CA LEU A 173 8.02 2.29 -13.37
C LEU A 173 8.00 3.83 -13.49
N PRO A 174 7.10 4.55 -12.80
CA PRO A 174 7.00 6.00 -12.93
C PRO A 174 8.34 6.67 -12.71
N SER A 175 8.63 7.73 -13.47
CA SER A 175 9.91 8.43 -13.39
C SER A 175 10.25 8.89 -11.97
N CYS A 176 9.24 9.28 -11.18
CA CYS A 176 9.43 9.68 -9.79
C CYS A 176 9.90 8.51 -8.89
N HIS A 177 9.44 7.27 -9.12
CA HIS A 177 9.92 6.10 -8.38
C HIS A 177 11.37 5.76 -8.74
N ARG A 178 11.76 5.89 -10.01
CA ARG A 178 13.15 5.72 -10.43
C ARG A 178 14.08 6.76 -9.80
N LEU A 179 13.63 8.00 -9.74
CA LEU A 179 14.34 9.08 -9.04
C LEU A 179 14.44 8.81 -7.53
N ALA A 180 13.37 8.34 -6.92
CA ALA A 180 13.36 7.99 -5.50
C ALA A 180 14.28 6.80 -5.19
N ALA A 181 14.24 5.73 -5.99
CA ALA A 181 15.16 4.59 -5.83
C ALA A 181 16.63 5.05 -5.89
N ALA A 182 16.95 5.93 -6.84
CA ALA A 182 18.28 6.50 -6.97
C ALA A 182 18.68 7.33 -5.74
N TYR A 183 17.80 8.20 -5.25
CA TYR A 183 18.05 9.03 -4.08
C TYR A 183 18.26 8.20 -2.81
N PHE A 184 17.36 7.28 -2.51
CA PHE A 184 17.46 6.46 -1.29
C PHE A 184 18.69 5.54 -1.31
N SER A 185 19.03 4.96 -2.47
CA SER A 185 20.25 4.17 -2.61
C SER A 185 21.52 5.00 -2.39
N LEU A 186 21.51 6.24 -2.86
CA LEU A 186 22.61 7.18 -2.60
C LEU A 186 22.72 7.51 -1.10
N LYS A 187 21.61 7.83 -0.45
CA LYS A 187 21.58 8.10 0.99
C LYS A 187 22.06 6.91 1.82
N GLN A 188 21.71 5.70 1.40
CA GLN A 188 22.21 4.47 2.03
C GLN A 188 23.73 4.35 1.88
N ALA A 189 24.26 4.56 0.68
CA ALA A 189 25.71 4.51 0.45
C ALA A 189 26.45 5.53 1.32
N GLN A 190 25.92 6.74 1.45
CA GLN A 190 26.46 7.77 2.34
C GLN A 190 26.48 7.35 3.82
N ARG A 191 25.41 6.67 4.30
CA ARG A 191 25.32 6.17 5.69
C ARG A 191 26.29 5.03 6.00
N SER A 192 26.64 4.25 5.00
CA SER A 192 27.53 3.09 5.15
C SER A 192 28.99 3.49 5.30
N LEU A 193 29.32 4.76 5.11
CA LEU A 193 30.67 5.28 5.27
C LEU A 193 30.99 5.59 6.74
N PRO A 194 32.23 5.36 7.20
CA PRO A 194 32.63 5.69 8.54
C PRO A 194 32.51 7.20 8.79
N SER A 195 31.59 7.61 9.66
CA SER A 195 31.46 8.99 10.13
C SER A 195 32.12 9.12 11.50
N GLY A 196 33.20 9.92 11.58
CA GLY A 196 33.88 10.18 12.83
C GLY A 196 34.79 11.42 12.72
N PRO A 197 35.20 12.07 13.82
CA PRO A 197 36.18 13.15 13.80
C PRO A 197 37.52 12.58 13.30
N GLY A 198 37.92 13.00 12.09
CA GLY A 198 39.07 12.47 11.35
C GLY A 198 38.72 11.58 10.17
N SER A 199 37.46 11.57 9.73
CA SER A 199 37.06 10.90 8.49
C SER A 199 37.88 11.46 7.34
N ASP A 200 38.46 10.56 6.55
CA ASP A 200 39.22 10.88 5.33
C ASP A 200 38.28 11.70 4.41
N PRO A 201 38.65 12.93 4.00
CA PRO A 201 37.89 13.71 3.03
C PRO A 201 37.58 12.95 1.73
N TRP A 202 38.34 11.92 1.43
CA TRP A 202 38.16 11.05 0.27
C TRP A 202 37.04 9.99 0.48
N ALA A 203 36.58 9.83 1.71
CA ALA A 203 35.47 8.93 2.03
C ALA A 203 34.08 9.60 1.88
N GLU A 204 34.02 10.89 1.64
CA GLU A 204 32.77 11.60 1.39
C GLU A 204 32.22 11.26 0.00
N VAL A 205 30.95 10.84 -0.06
CA VAL A 205 30.24 10.64 -1.34
C VAL A 205 29.62 11.98 -1.76
N ASP A 206 30.51 12.95 -2.07
CA ASP A 206 30.12 14.28 -2.54
C ASP A 206 30.21 14.41 -4.08
N PHE A 207 30.54 13.30 -4.78
CA PHE A 207 30.77 13.24 -6.23
C PHE A 207 31.97 14.07 -6.70
N TRP A 208 32.79 14.58 -5.78
CA TRP A 208 33.97 15.32 -6.17
C TRP A 208 34.95 14.44 -6.95
N ARG A 209 35.45 14.98 -8.05
CA ARG A 209 36.56 14.40 -8.85
C ARG A 209 37.48 15.48 -9.30
N GLY A 210 38.74 15.17 -9.38
CA GLY A 210 39.77 16.11 -9.88
C GLY A 210 39.56 16.55 -11.33
N SER A 211 38.70 15.85 -12.10
CA SER A 211 38.26 16.25 -13.43
C SER A 211 36.93 15.62 -13.77
N GLY A 212 36.02 16.39 -14.35
CA GLY A 212 34.67 15.94 -14.76
C GLY A 212 33.66 15.86 -13.63
N SER A 213 32.38 15.55 -13.97
CA SER A 213 31.33 15.35 -13.00
C SER A 213 31.40 13.94 -12.37
N GLY A 214 31.46 13.86 -11.05
CA GLY A 214 31.31 12.62 -10.32
C GLY A 214 29.90 12.03 -10.46
N ALA A 215 29.80 10.72 -10.46
CA ALA A 215 28.53 10.04 -10.45
C ALA A 215 28.66 8.70 -9.71
N PHE A 216 27.64 8.38 -8.96
CA PHE A 216 27.48 7.06 -8.35
C PHE A 216 26.86 6.10 -9.37
N ARG A 217 27.36 4.87 -9.41
CA ARG A 217 26.79 3.82 -10.27
C ARG A 217 25.92 2.91 -9.42
N LEU A 218 24.69 2.67 -9.86
CA LEU A 218 23.73 1.82 -9.23
C LEU A 218 23.07 0.93 -10.28
N ASP A 219 22.94 -0.36 -9.99
CA ASP A 219 22.15 -1.27 -10.79
C ASP A 219 20.74 -1.34 -10.18
N LEU A 220 19.78 -0.79 -10.91
CA LEU A 220 18.35 -0.90 -10.55
C LEU A 220 17.73 -2.00 -11.39
N GLY A 221 17.01 -2.91 -10.74
CA GLY A 221 16.35 -4.02 -11.38
C GLY A 221 14.83 -3.93 -11.22
N GLN A 222 14.13 -4.38 -12.25
CA GLN A 222 12.70 -4.65 -12.23
C GLN A 222 12.49 -6.01 -12.89
N ASP A 223 11.71 -6.88 -12.26
CA ASP A 223 11.34 -8.22 -12.79
C ASP A 223 12.56 -9.09 -13.21
N GLY A 224 13.67 -8.95 -12.47
CA GLY A 224 14.88 -9.72 -12.72
C GLY A 224 15.81 -9.16 -13.83
N ALA A 225 15.41 -8.10 -14.52
CA ALA A 225 16.26 -7.35 -15.43
C ALA A 225 16.92 -6.19 -14.69
N PHE A 226 18.24 -5.99 -14.89
CA PHE A 226 19.01 -4.93 -14.23
C PHE A 226 19.57 -3.97 -15.26
N ASP A 227 19.35 -2.67 -15.02
CA ASP A 227 19.95 -1.59 -15.79
C ASP A 227 20.94 -0.79 -14.92
N THR A 228 22.10 -0.48 -15.45
CA THR A 228 23.08 0.37 -14.77
C THR A 228 22.71 1.85 -14.90
N HIS A 229 22.51 2.48 -13.76
CA HIS A 229 22.19 3.90 -13.66
C HIS A 229 23.38 4.71 -13.15
N ARG A 230 23.57 5.90 -13.70
CA ARG A 230 24.52 6.89 -13.17
C ARG A 230 23.72 7.99 -12.45
N ILE A 231 24.06 8.18 -11.18
CA ILE A 231 23.34 9.07 -10.29
C ILE A 231 24.26 10.18 -9.82
N SER A 232 23.80 11.41 -9.83
CA SER A 232 24.46 12.53 -9.19
C SER A 232 23.43 13.39 -8.46
N LEU A 233 23.82 13.90 -7.29
CA LEU A 233 23.05 14.87 -6.52
C LEU A 233 23.98 16.05 -6.21
N ILE A 234 23.73 17.20 -6.83
CA ILE A 234 24.54 18.42 -6.70
C ILE A 234 23.56 19.58 -6.51
N ASP A 235 23.73 20.36 -5.44
CA ASP A 235 22.89 21.52 -5.12
C ASP A 235 21.38 21.19 -5.22
N ASP A 236 20.96 20.09 -4.56
CA ASP A 236 19.61 19.55 -4.55
C ASP A 236 19.06 19.11 -5.92
N LYS A 237 19.88 19.10 -6.95
CA LYS A 237 19.54 18.60 -8.28
C LYS A 237 19.94 17.13 -8.41
N LEU A 238 18.94 16.26 -8.36
CA LEU A 238 19.09 14.83 -8.61
C LEU A 238 19.08 14.57 -10.11
N SER A 239 20.10 13.91 -10.62
CA SER A 239 20.15 13.46 -12.01
C SER A 239 20.39 11.97 -12.08
N VAL A 240 19.53 11.26 -12.81
CA VAL A 240 19.63 9.82 -13.06
C VAL A 240 19.73 9.61 -14.56
N ARG A 241 20.76 8.88 -14.99
CA ARG A 241 21.01 8.59 -16.41
C ARG A 241 21.21 7.08 -16.60
N TRP A 242 20.47 6.49 -17.52
CA TRP A 242 20.63 5.08 -17.90
C TRP A 242 20.40 4.95 -19.40
N GLN A 243 21.17 4.10 -20.06
CA GLN A 243 21.16 3.99 -21.51
C GLN A 243 21.21 5.40 -22.16
N ASP A 244 20.27 5.74 -23.02
CA ASP A 244 20.15 7.06 -23.64
C ASP A 244 19.17 7.99 -22.90
N ALA A 245 18.54 7.50 -21.82
CA ALA A 245 17.56 8.25 -21.05
C ALA A 245 18.21 9.04 -19.90
N ARG A 246 17.61 10.20 -19.60
CA ARG A 246 18.00 11.05 -18.48
C ARG A 246 16.77 11.59 -17.76
N LEU A 247 16.71 11.40 -16.45
CA LEU A 247 15.76 12.07 -15.57
C LEU A 247 16.48 13.12 -14.71
N GLN A 248 15.79 14.20 -14.42
CA GLN A 248 16.23 15.24 -13.50
C GLN A 248 15.10 15.66 -12.60
N ALA A 249 15.41 15.90 -11.34
CA ALA A 249 14.48 16.42 -10.35
C ALA A 249 15.19 17.41 -9.43
N THR A 250 14.42 18.30 -8.82
CA THR A 250 14.87 19.11 -7.69
C THR A 250 14.40 18.43 -6.40
N VAL A 251 15.30 18.14 -5.51
CA VAL A 251 14.98 17.66 -4.16
C VAL A 251 14.60 18.87 -3.33
N LEU A 252 13.33 18.93 -2.91
CA LEU A 252 12.79 20.03 -2.11
C LEU A 252 12.98 19.77 -0.61
N ASP A 253 12.88 18.50 -0.23
CA ASP A 253 13.12 18.00 1.12
C ASP A 253 13.39 16.51 1.05
N GLY A 254 14.20 15.97 1.97
CA GLY A 254 14.40 14.53 1.98
C GLY A 254 15.39 14.07 3.05
N ASP A 255 15.05 12.96 3.65
CA ASP A 255 15.85 12.25 4.63
C ASP A 255 16.10 10.79 4.20
N ALA A 256 16.19 9.89 5.15
CA ALA A 256 16.48 8.49 4.90
C ALA A 256 15.29 7.66 4.48
N ASP A 257 14.10 8.11 4.83
CA ASP A 257 12.85 7.36 4.71
C ASP A 257 11.78 8.15 3.93
N SER A 258 12.01 9.43 3.67
CA SER A 258 11.12 10.29 2.90
C SER A 258 11.86 11.15 1.87
N LEU A 259 11.21 11.42 0.76
CA LEU A 259 11.70 12.27 -0.32
C LEU A 259 10.54 13.11 -0.86
N PHE A 260 10.74 14.43 -0.87
CA PHE A 260 9.87 15.37 -1.56
C PHE A 260 10.63 15.98 -2.74
N LEU A 261 10.15 15.75 -3.95
CA LEU A 261 10.82 16.21 -5.16
C LEU A 261 9.86 16.87 -6.15
N GLU A 262 10.43 17.75 -6.96
CA GLU A 262 9.81 18.31 -8.15
C GLU A 262 10.42 17.67 -9.41
N HIS A 263 9.57 17.08 -10.26
CA HIS A 263 9.97 16.51 -11.54
C HIS A 263 8.94 16.85 -12.62
N ALA A 264 9.39 17.36 -13.74
CA ALA A 264 8.52 17.73 -14.89
C ALA A 264 7.33 18.62 -14.53
N GLY A 265 7.51 19.55 -13.57
CA GLY A 265 6.45 20.46 -13.10
C GLY A 265 5.45 19.83 -12.13
N SER A 266 5.66 18.60 -11.73
CA SER A 266 4.85 17.91 -10.74
C SER A 266 5.64 17.69 -9.44
N HIS A 267 4.93 17.75 -8.32
CA HIS A 267 5.49 17.50 -7.00
C HIS A 267 5.09 16.09 -6.53
N SER A 268 6.05 15.34 -6.01
CA SER A 268 5.82 14.00 -5.48
C SER A 268 6.46 13.85 -4.11
N ARG A 269 5.71 13.31 -3.15
CA ARG A 269 6.25 12.86 -1.87
C ARG A 269 6.23 11.33 -1.85
N LEU A 270 7.40 10.75 -1.64
CA LEU A 270 7.64 9.33 -1.70
C LEU A 270 8.26 8.88 -0.39
N HIS A 271 7.86 7.72 0.07
CA HIS A 271 8.44 7.07 1.24
C HIS A 271 9.13 5.80 0.79
N ALA A 272 10.29 5.53 1.37
CA ALA A 272 11.00 4.30 1.10
C ALA A 272 11.54 3.70 2.39
N PHE A 273 11.72 2.41 2.38
CA PHE A 273 12.52 1.74 3.39
C PHE A 273 13.50 0.77 2.74
N LEU A 274 14.55 0.49 3.48
CA LEU A 274 15.58 -0.45 3.04
C LEU A 274 15.33 -1.82 3.65
N TYR A 275 15.26 -2.82 2.79
CA TYR A 275 15.19 -4.20 3.20
C TYR A 275 16.32 -4.99 2.53
N LYS A 276 17.28 -5.49 3.33
CA LYS A 276 18.52 -6.09 2.81
C LYS A 276 19.23 -5.11 1.88
N ASN A 277 19.33 -5.42 0.60
CA ASN A 277 19.92 -4.55 -0.43
C ASN A 277 18.89 -4.01 -1.42
N GLN A 278 17.63 -3.95 -1.01
CA GLN A 278 16.53 -3.47 -1.85
C GLN A 278 15.97 -2.17 -1.28
N VAL A 279 15.72 -1.22 -2.14
CA VAL A 279 14.94 -0.02 -1.82
C VAL A 279 13.50 -0.31 -2.20
N VAL A 280 12.60 -0.19 -1.25
CA VAL A 280 11.16 -0.34 -1.45
C VAL A 280 10.54 1.04 -1.32
N ILE A 281 9.77 1.45 -2.33
CA ILE A 281 9.20 2.80 -2.48
C ILE A 281 7.68 2.68 -2.55
#